data_ea74256c702ee08421de5a0b56ad0a29
#
_entry.id   ea74256c702ee08421de5a0b56ad0a29
#
_cell.length_a   1.000
_cell.length_b   1.000
_cell.length_c   1.000
_cell.angle_alpha   90.00
_cell.angle_beta   90.00
_cell.angle_gamma   90.00
#
_symmetry.space_group_name_H-M   'P 1'
#
loop_
_entity.id
_entity.type
_entity.pdbx_description
1 polymer ?
#
loop_
_entity_poly.entity_id
_entity_poly.type
_entity_poly.pdbx_seq_one_letter_code
_entity_poly.pdbx_strand_id
1 'polypeptide(L)'
;MLGLVRWFSRRSLRFLHLLGGWAGWLTWGLSPSYRRRLWHNAQAAGVSVRDRRASVAQAGRLILEVPRLWSRPADQPIADPVRWEGESLITQAIEAGRGLVLLTPHLGSFEVAGQAYAQTFGAQQPMTVLYRPARKAWLREWEDRARARPHLATAPATLAGVRQLLRALKRGETLGLLPDQVPPQGQGVWSPFFGQSAYTMTLAARLVQQTGAAVLCLWCERLPRGRGYVVRVSPMAHPLPPVPSRSSSGPSSEPSSEPSSQHVHDEACALAINRSMEALILQCPSQYLWGYHRYKTPRGAP
;
A
#
# COMPACT_ATOMS: atom_id res chain seq x y z
N MET A 1 16.09 -23.03 -6.42
CA MET A 1 15.27 -21.97 -5.82
C MET A 1 13.77 -22.21 -6.02
N LEU A 2 13.27 -22.50 -7.25
CA LEU A 2 11.85 -22.84 -7.51
C LEU A 2 11.33 -24.04 -6.70
N GLY A 3 12.14 -25.06 -6.44
CA GLY A 3 11.77 -26.19 -5.59
C GLY A 3 11.45 -25.79 -4.15
N LEU A 4 12.23 -24.89 -3.58
CA LEU A 4 12.00 -24.35 -2.22
C LEU A 4 10.71 -23.53 -2.16
N VAL A 5 10.46 -22.66 -3.15
CA VAL A 5 9.23 -21.88 -3.26
C VAL A 5 8.01 -22.81 -3.34
N ARG A 6 8.07 -23.87 -4.18
CA ARG A 6 7.01 -24.88 -4.29
C ARG A 6 6.81 -25.65 -2.98
N TRP A 7 7.89 -25.95 -2.27
CA TRP A 7 7.78 -26.61 -0.97
C TRP A 7 7.05 -25.73 0.05
N PHE A 8 7.41 -24.44 0.14
CA PHE A 8 6.72 -23.48 1.02
C PHE A 8 5.26 -23.27 0.62
N SER A 9 4.95 -23.18 -0.68
CA SER A 9 3.58 -22.93 -1.14
C SER A 9 2.58 -24.02 -0.70
N ARG A 10 3.06 -25.24 -0.44
CA ARG A 10 2.24 -26.38 0.00
C ARG A 10 2.10 -26.51 1.52
N ARG A 11 2.73 -25.64 2.30
CA ARG A 11 2.68 -25.70 3.77
C ARG A 11 1.47 -24.93 4.29
N SER A 12 0.97 -25.35 5.47
CA SER A 12 -0.13 -24.64 6.13
C SER A 12 0.29 -23.22 6.51
N LEU A 13 -0.65 -22.28 6.51
CA LEU A 13 -0.40 -20.91 6.92
C LEU A 13 0.17 -20.84 8.35
N ARG A 14 -0.31 -21.71 9.25
CA ARG A 14 0.19 -21.81 10.61
C ARG A 14 1.68 -22.15 10.67
N PHE A 15 2.12 -23.12 9.87
CA PHE A 15 3.55 -23.49 9.77
C PHE A 15 4.38 -22.34 9.21
N LEU A 16 3.89 -21.69 8.14
CA LEU A 16 4.57 -20.54 7.52
C LEU A 16 4.70 -19.37 8.48
N HIS A 17 3.66 -19.10 9.26
CA HIS A 17 3.69 -18.03 10.28
C HIS A 17 4.65 -18.34 11.44
N LEU A 18 4.75 -19.60 11.85
CA LEU A 18 5.72 -20.02 12.86
C LEU A 18 7.14 -19.79 12.36
N LEU A 19 7.47 -20.35 11.20
CA LEU A 19 8.79 -20.24 10.59
C LEU A 19 9.12 -18.79 10.22
N GLY A 20 8.14 -18.04 9.70
CA GLY A 20 8.26 -16.61 9.40
C GLY A 20 8.60 -15.78 10.63
N GLY A 21 7.96 -16.10 11.77
CA GLY A 21 8.27 -15.44 13.03
C GLY A 21 9.75 -15.65 13.43
N TRP A 22 10.27 -16.86 13.33
CA TRP A 22 11.68 -17.17 13.56
C TRP A 22 12.60 -16.45 12.57
N ALA A 23 12.27 -16.46 11.28
CA ALA A 23 13.05 -15.77 10.25
C ALA A 23 13.09 -14.25 10.47
N GLY A 24 12.00 -13.66 10.95
CA GLY A 24 11.94 -12.24 11.33
C GLY A 24 12.94 -11.91 12.43
N TRP A 25 12.97 -12.70 13.51
CA TRP A 25 13.92 -12.54 14.62
C TRP A 25 15.37 -12.77 14.19
N LEU A 26 15.62 -13.77 13.36
CA LEU A 26 16.94 -14.02 12.79
C LEU A 26 17.42 -12.81 11.97
N THR A 27 16.57 -12.28 11.09
CA THR A 27 16.88 -11.08 10.30
C THR A 27 17.17 -9.88 11.19
N TRP A 28 16.37 -9.67 12.23
CA TRP A 28 16.56 -8.61 13.21
C TRP A 28 17.89 -8.73 13.95
N GLY A 29 18.29 -9.94 14.34
CA GLY A 29 19.57 -10.22 14.99
C GLY A 29 20.77 -9.97 14.07
N LEU A 30 20.68 -10.41 12.81
CA LEU A 30 21.78 -10.35 11.85
C LEU A 30 21.92 -8.99 11.15
N SER A 31 20.91 -8.12 11.16
CA SER A 31 20.93 -6.82 10.44
C SER A 31 20.81 -5.63 11.39
N PRO A 32 21.94 -5.06 11.87
CA PRO A 32 21.91 -3.88 12.76
C PRO A 32 21.21 -2.67 12.14
N SER A 33 21.34 -2.46 10.81
CA SER A 33 20.69 -1.36 10.10
C SER A 33 19.16 -1.51 10.04
N TYR A 34 18.66 -2.73 9.79
CA TYR A 34 17.24 -3.06 9.85
C TYR A 34 16.68 -2.88 11.26
N ARG A 35 17.38 -3.41 12.26
CA ARG A 35 17.01 -3.29 13.68
C ARG A 35 16.89 -1.83 14.12
N ARG A 36 17.88 -0.98 13.80
CA ARG A 36 17.87 0.45 14.14
C ARG A 36 16.69 1.16 13.50
N ARG A 37 16.44 0.94 12.19
CA ARG A 37 15.31 1.56 11.49
C ARG A 37 13.96 1.16 12.06
N LEU A 38 13.73 -0.14 12.23
CA LEU A 38 12.49 -0.65 12.80
C LEU A 38 12.22 -0.01 14.16
N TRP A 39 13.25 -0.01 15.03
CA TRP A 39 13.10 0.53 16.39
C TRP A 39 12.86 2.02 16.40
N HIS A 40 13.64 2.78 15.63
CA HIS A 40 13.52 4.23 15.51
C HIS A 40 12.15 4.65 14.97
N ASN A 41 11.74 4.07 13.83
CA ASN A 41 10.47 4.43 13.19
C ASN A 41 9.25 4.11 14.08
N ALA A 42 9.23 2.92 14.67
CA ALA A 42 8.13 2.53 15.54
C ALA A 42 8.11 3.33 16.86
N GLN A 43 9.27 3.71 17.39
CA GLN A 43 9.36 4.57 18.58
C GLN A 43 8.87 5.98 18.30
N ALA A 44 9.25 6.57 17.18
CA ALA A 44 8.80 7.89 16.77
C ALA A 44 7.27 7.95 16.58
N ALA A 45 6.67 6.83 16.16
CA ALA A 45 5.22 6.68 16.07
C ALA A 45 4.52 6.38 17.42
N GLY A 46 5.22 6.41 18.54
CA GLY A 46 4.64 6.13 19.87
C GLY A 46 4.25 4.67 20.09
N VAL A 47 4.71 3.74 19.24
CA VAL A 47 4.34 2.32 19.34
C VAL A 47 4.91 1.68 20.60
N SER A 48 4.10 0.88 21.29
CA SER A 48 4.51 0.18 22.50
C SER A 48 5.71 -0.76 22.29
N VAL A 49 6.53 -1.00 23.32
CA VAL A 49 7.63 -1.98 23.24
C VAL A 49 7.14 -3.37 22.87
N ARG A 50 5.95 -3.75 23.33
CA ARG A 50 5.29 -5.02 23.01
C ARG A 50 5.04 -5.13 21.50
N ASP A 51 4.43 -4.10 20.90
CA ASP A 51 4.10 -4.11 19.47
C ASP A 51 5.34 -3.98 18.59
N ARG A 52 6.34 -3.22 19.01
CA ARG A 52 7.66 -3.16 18.35
C ARG A 52 8.32 -4.54 18.27
N ARG A 53 8.31 -5.30 19.37
CA ARG A 53 8.82 -6.68 19.38
C ARG A 53 7.97 -7.62 18.52
N ALA A 54 6.65 -7.50 18.59
CA ALA A 54 5.75 -8.30 17.78
C ALA A 54 5.95 -8.04 16.27
N SER A 55 6.22 -6.78 15.86
CA SER A 55 6.43 -6.43 14.46
C SER A 55 7.63 -7.12 13.81
N VAL A 56 8.64 -7.48 14.59
CA VAL A 56 9.80 -8.27 14.11
C VAL A 56 9.33 -9.62 13.55
N ALA A 57 8.54 -10.36 14.32
CA ALA A 57 8.00 -11.64 13.87
C ALA A 57 6.97 -11.49 12.74
N GLN A 58 6.15 -10.42 12.78
CA GLN A 58 5.13 -10.17 11.77
C GLN A 58 5.73 -9.84 10.39
N ALA A 59 6.85 -9.11 10.34
CA ALA A 59 7.57 -8.85 9.10
C ALA A 59 8.07 -10.15 8.43
N GLY A 60 8.57 -11.10 9.22
CA GLY A 60 8.97 -12.40 8.70
C GLY A 60 7.78 -13.27 8.26
N ARG A 61 6.65 -13.21 8.96
CA ARG A 61 5.41 -13.89 8.58
C ARG A 61 4.90 -13.42 7.23
N LEU A 62 4.90 -12.12 6.99
CA LEU A 62 4.53 -11.53 5.70
C LEU A 62 5.36 -12.14 4.56
N ILE A 63 6.67 -12.23 4.72
CA ILE A 63 7.56 -12.77 3.68
C ILE A 63 7.29 -14.27 3.42
N LEU A 64 7.06 -15.06 4.47
CA LEU A 64 6.89 -16.52 4.31
C LEU A 64 5.47 -16.93 3.87
N GLU A 65 4.46 -16.08 3.99
CA GLU A 65 3.13 -16.36 3.42
C GLU A 65 3.06 -16.11 1.91
N VAL A 66 3.94 -15.23 1.36
CA VAL A 66 3.97 -14.89 -0.08
C VAL A 66 4.08 -16.11 -1.00
N PRO A 67 4.95 -17.10 -0.78
CA PRO A 67 5.00 -18.30 -1.63
C PRO A 67 3.67 -19.04 -1.73
N ARG A 68 2.92 -19.14 -0.63
CA ARG A 68 1.62 -19.80 -0.61
C ARG A 68 0.57 -19.03 -1.41
N LEU A 69 0.58 -17.71 -1.29
CA LEU A 69 -0.34 -16.84 -2.01
C LEU A 69 -0.01 -16.77 -3.52
N TRP A 70 1.26 -16.58 -3.86
CA TRP A 70 1.72 -16.31 -5.22
C TRP A 70 1.83 -17.54 -6.11
N SER A 71 2.14 -18.72 -5.55
CA SER A 71 2.27 -19.98 -6.33
C SER A 71 0.95 -20.72 -6.52
N ARG A 72 -0.16 -20.17 -6.03
CA ARG A 72 -1.50 -20.70 -6.26
C ARG A 72 -1.87 -20.56 -7.74
N PRO A 73 -2.57 -21.52 -8.37
CA PRO A 73 -3.17 -21.36 -9.70
C PRO A 73 -4.03 -20.09 -9.79
N ALA A 74 -4.04 -19.44 -10.95
CA ALA A 74 -4.67 -18.12 -11.11
C ALA A 74 -6.19 -18.16 -10.93
N ASP A 75 -6.82 -19.25 -11.29
CA ASP A 75 -8.25 -19.53 -11.22
C ASP A 75 -8.73 -20.01 -9.86
N GLN A 76 -7.80 -20.40 -8.97
CA GLN A 76 -8.18 -20.86 -7.63
C GLN A 76 -8.33 -19.71 -6.63
N PRO A 77 -9.31 -19.79 -5.71
CA PRO A 77 -9.47 -18.80 -4.64
C PRO A 77 -8.30 -18.86 -3.64
N ILE A 78 -8.19 -17.82 -2.80
CA ILE A 78 -7.27 -17.83 -1.66
C ILE A 78 -7.62 -19.01 -0.77
N ALA A 79 -6.65 -19.90 -0.50
CA ALA A 79 -6.88 -21.16 0.19
C ALA A 79 -7.19 -20.99 1.69
N ASP A 80 -6.77 -19.88 2.27
CA ASP A 80 -6.96 -19.58 3.69
C ASP A 80 -8.20 -18.68 3.88
N PRO A 81 -8.94 -18.81 5.00
CA PRO A 81 -10.15 -18.02 5.22
C PRO A 81 -9.89 -16.51 5.14
N VAL A 82 -10.69 -15.80 4.36
CA VAL A 82 -10.72 -14.34 4.28
C VAL A 82 -12.10 -13.86 4.69
N ARG A 83 -12.15 -12.96 5.65
CA ARG A 83 -13.40 -12.28 6.07
C ARG A 83 -13.28 -10.80 5.75
N TRP A 84 -14.42 -10.16 5.55
CA TRP A 84 -14.52 -8.74 5.27
C TRP A 84 -15.17 -8.00 6.45
N GLU A 85 -14.73 -6.78 6.68
CA GLU A 85 -15.36 -5.81 7.57
C GLU A 85 -15.42 -4.47 6.84
N GLY A 86 -16.62 -3.93 6.67
CA GLY A 86 -16.86 -2.68 5.94
C GLY A 86 -16.96 -2.82 4.42
N GLU A 87 -17.17 -4.04 3.89
CA GLU A 87 -17.31 -4.30 2.45
C GLU A 87 -18.46 -3.52 1.79
N SER A 88 -19.49 -3.17 2.53
CA SER A 88 -20.61 -2.34 2.04
C SER A 88 -20.15 -0.97 1.51
N LEU A 89 -19.06 -0.44 2.02
CA LEU A 89 -18.48 0.81 1.52
C LEU A 89 -17.95 0.66 0.08
N ILE A 90 -17.36 -0.50 -0.24
CA ILE A 90 -16.92 -0.83 -1.60
C ILE A 90 -18.12 -0.96 -2.52
N THR A 91 -19.15 -1.70 -2.09
CA THR A 91 -20.40 -1.86 -2.87
C THR A 91 -21.04 -0.51 -3.20
N GLN A 92 -21.17 0.37 -2.22
CA GLN A 92 -21.67 1.74 -2.42
C GLN A 92 -20.83 2.55 -3.40
N ALA A 93 -19.48 2.44 -3.31
CA ALA A 93 -18.58 3.12 -4.23
C ALA A 93 -18.68 2.59 -5.68
N ILE A 94 -18.89 1.28 -5.84
CA ILE A 94 -19.13 0.63 -7.15
C ILE A 94 -20.45 1.11 -7.74
N GLU A 95 -21.51 1.12 -6.97
CA GLU A 95 -22.85 1.59 -7.39
C GLU A 95 -22.85 3.07 -7.80
N ALA A 96 -22.02 3.89 -7.14
CA ALA A 96 -21.84 5.29 -7.52
C ALA A 96 -21.16 5.50 -8.89
N GLY A 97 -20.48 4.50 -9.45
CA GLY A 97 -19.96 4.47 -10.82
C GLY A 97 -18.82 5.43 -11.15
N ARG A 98 -18.25 6.14 -10.15
CA ARG A 98 -17.22 7.17 -10.35
C ARG A 98 -15.78 6.64 -10.35
N GLY A 99 -15.60 5.32 -10.24
CA GLY A 99 -14.31 4.69 -9.96
C GLY A 99 -13.94 4.78 -8.49
N LEU A 100 -12.97 3.97 -8.08
CA LEU A 100 -12.58 3.83 -6.68
C LEU A 100 -11.05 3.80 -6.55
N VAL A 101 -10.50 4.54 -5.59
CA VAL A 101 -9.11 4.44 -5.16
C VAL A 101 -9.06 3.84 -3.76
N LEU A 102 -8.43 2.67 -3.65
CA LEU A 102 -8.16 2.00 -2.39
C LEU A 102 -6.73 2.32 -1.94
N LEU A 103 -6.60 3.02 -0.82
CA LEU A 103 -5.32 3.34 -0.20
C LEU A 103 -5.03 2.34 0.92
N THR A 104 -3.85 1.74 0.89
CA THR A 104 -3.41 0.81 1.92
C THR A 104 -1.95 1.08 2.28
N PRO A 105 -1.56 1.14 3.57
CA PRO A 105 -0.15 1.11 3.93
C PRO A 105 0.41 -0.31 3.81
N HIS A 106 1.73 -0.47 3.90
CA HIS A 106 2.38 -1.79 4.00
C HIS A 106 2.09 -2.43 5.38
N LEU A 107 0.80 -2.62 5.67
CA LEU A 107 0.24 -3.13 6.92
C LEU A 107 -0.40 -4.49 6.70
N GLY A 108 -0.13 -5.44 7.58
CA GLY A 108 -0.71 -6.78 7.51
C GLY A 108 -0.32 -7.52 6.23
N SER A 109 -1.29 -8.17 5.62
CA SER A 109 -1.13 -8.97 4.39
C SER A 109 -1.66 -8.21 3.18
N PHE A 110 -1.05 -7.09 2.83
CA PHE A 110 -1.50 -6.22 1.73
C PHE A 110 -1.57 -6.95 0.37
N GLU A 111 -0.75 -7.98 0.14
CA GLU A 111 -0.85 -8.82 -1.06
C GLU A 111 -2.15 -9.66 -1.09
N VAL A 112 -2.65 -10.07 0.07
CA VAL A 112 -3.96 -10.74 0.20
C VAL A 112 -5.08 -9.75 -0.09
N ALA A 113 -4.98 -8.51 0.36
CA ALA A 113 -6.01 -7.49 0.19
C ALA A 113 -6.39 -7.28 -1.28
N GLY A 114 -5.41 -7.10 -2.17
CA GLY A 114 -5.66 -6.91 -3.61
C GLY A 114 -6.28 -8.15 -4.27
N GLN A 115 -5.80 -9.35 -3.90
CA GLN A 115 -6.35 -10.59 -4.46
C GLN A 115 -7.74 -10.92 -3.91
N ALA A 116 -8.01 -10.61 -2.65
CA ALA A 116 -9.35 -10.75 -2.06
C ALA A 116 -10.35 -9.80 -2.73
N TYR A 117 -9.94 -8.55 -2.98
CA TYR A 117 -10.76 -7.61 -3.75
C TYR A 117 -11.12 -8.18 -5.13
N ALA A 118 -10.13 -8.64 -5.87
CA ALA A 118 -10.34 -9.20 -7.21
C ALA A 118 -11.30 -10.41 -7.21
N GLN A 119 -11.26 -11.23 -6.18
CA GLN A 119 -12.15 -12.39 -6.03
C GLN A 119 -13.58 -12.00 -5.66
N THR A 120 -13.77 -10.98 -4.85
CA THR A 120 -15.09 -10.61 -4.31
C THR A 120 -15.81 -9.60 -5.20
N PHE A 121 -15.10 -8.58 -5.67
CA PHE A 121 -15.69 -7.45 -6.40
C PHE A 121 -15.22 -7.34 -7.84
N GLY A 122 -14.14 -8.05 -8.19
CA GLY A 122 -13.46 -7.85 -9.47
C GLY A 122 -14.31 -8.14 -10.71
N ALA A 123 -15.29 -9.05 -10.63
CA ALA A 123 -16.21 -9.33 -11.73
C ALA A 123 -17.12 -8.11 -12.05
N GLN A 124 -17.47 -7.32 -11.04
CA GLN A 124 -18.25 -6.10 -11.21
C GLN A 124 -17.36 -4.91 -11.54
N GLN A 125 -16.23 -4.79 -10.86
CA GLN A 125 -15.30 -3.67 -11.00
C GLN A 125 -13.86 -4.16 -10.85
N PRO A 126 -13.12 -4.37 -11.96
CA PRO A 126 -11.74 -4.85 -11.90
C PRO A 126 -10.82 -3.85 -11.22
N MET A 127 -9.71 -4.36 -10.66
CA MET A 127 -8.70 -3.57 -9.97
C MET A 127 -7.40 -3.50 -10.77
N THR A 128 -6.80 -2.31 -10.81
CA THR A 128 -5.41 -2.11 -11.25
C THR A 128 -4.56 -1.65 -10.07
N VAL A 129 -3.45 -2.36 -9.78
CA VAL A 129 -2.52 -1.99 -8.71
C VAL A 129 -1.23 -1.39 -9.29
N LEU A 130 -0.76 -0.31 -8.67
CA LEU A 130 0.54 0.26 -9.01
C LEU A 130 1.63 -0.60 -8.38
N TYR A 131 2.63 -1.01 -9.17
CA TYR A 131 3.73 -1.79 -8.65
C TYR A 131 5.09 -1.34 -9.20
N ARG A 132 6.15 -1.63 -8.47
CA ARG A 132 7.51 -1.47 -8.94
C ARG A 132 8.09 -2.86 -9.20
N PRO A 133 8.38 -3.22 -10.46
CA PRO A 133 8.94 -4.52 -10.81
C PRO A 133 10.22 -4.83 -10.05
N ALA A 134 10.40 -6.07 -9.64
CA ALA A 134 11.63 -6.54 -9.02
C ALA A 134 12.83 -6.37 -9.96
N ARG A 135 13.99 -6.05 -9.40
CA ARG A 135 15.22 -5.85 -10.18
C ARG A 135 15.77 -7.16 -10.77
N LYS A 136 15.58 -8.28 -10.07
CA LYS A 136 16.04 -9.61 -10.51
C LYS A 136 15.01 -10.20 -11.45
N ALA A 137 15.42 -10.63 -12.65
CA ALA A 137 14.53 -11.14 -13.70
C ALA A 137 13.65 -12.30 -13.21
N TRP A 138 14.24 -13.31 -12.55
CA TRP A 138 13.51 -14.46 -12.04
C TRP A 138 12.42 -14.10 -11.00
N LEU A 139 12.67 -13.06 -10.19
CA LEU A 139 11.69 -12.59 -9.20
C LEU A 139 10.56 -11.81 -9.89
N ARG A 140 10.91 -11.02 -10.91
CA ARG A 140 9.93 -10.31 -11.74
C ARG A 140 8.96 -11.27 -12.44
N GLU A 141 9.47 -12.31 -13.09
CA GLU A 141 8.61 -13.32 -13.72
C GLU A 141 7.67 -13.99 -12.71
N TRP A 142 8.16 -14.26 -11.52
CA TRP A 142 7.33 -14.84 -10.46
C TRP A 142 6.29 -13.84 -9.94
N GLU A 143 6.64 -12.57 -9.73
CA GLU A 143 5.72 -11.49 -9.39
C GLU A 143 4.63 -11.30 -10.45
N ASP A 144 5.02 -11.27 -11.73
CA ASP A 144 4.10 -11.07 -12.84
C ASP A 144 3.08 -12.22 -12.94
N ARG A 145 3.54 -13.48 -12.80
CA ARG A 145 2.65 -14.65 -12.74
C ARG A 145 1.75 -14.64 -11.51
N ALA A 146 2.26 -14.21 -10.37
CA ALA A 146 1.50 -14.17 -9.12
C ALA A 146 0.37 -13.15 -9.15
N ARG A 147 0.57 -12.05 -9.87
CA ARG A 147 -0.40 -10.96 -10.03
C ARG A 147 -1.27 -11.09 -11.27
N ALA A 148 -0.95 -12.00 -12.19
CA ALA A 148 -1.80 -12.35 -13.33
C ALA A 148 -3.02 -13.15 -12.83
N ARG A 149 -3.97 -12.47 -12.21
CA ARG A 149 -5.21 -12.99 -11.66
C ARG A 149 -6.40 -12.43 -12.43
N PRO A 150 -7.51 -13.19 -12.57
CA PRO A 150 -8.74 -12.62 -13.10
C PRO A 150 -9.09 -11.32 -12.36
N HIS A 151 -9.46 -10.29 -13.10
CA HIS A 151 -9.87 -8.99 -12.58
C HIS A 151 -8.82 -8.20 -11.77
N LEU A 152 -7.54 -8.61 -11.80
CA LEU A 152 -6.43 -7.91 -11.16
C LEU A 152 -5.35 -7.59 -12.19
N ALA A 153 -5.24 -6.34 -12.58
CA ALA A 153 -4.19 -5.85 -13.46
C ALA A 153 -3.08 -5.15 -12.66
N THR A 154 -1.90 -5.05 -13.27
CA THR A 154 -0.77 -4.30 -12.71
C THR A 154 -0.37 -3.16 -13.63
N ALA A 155 -0.01 -2.01 -13.05
CA ALA A 155 0.55 -0.87 -13.76
C ALA A 155 1.95 -0.58 -13.21
N PRO A 156 2.99 -0.50 -14.07
CA PRO A 156 4.34 -0.18 -13.60
C PRO A 156 4.42 1.28 -13.12
N ALA A 157 5.32 1.56 -12.17
CA ALA A 157 5.57 2.92 -11.66
C ALA A 157 6.34 3.77 -12.69
N THR A 158 5.76 3.97 -13.86
CA THR A 158 6.25 4.75 -14.99
C THR A 158 5.15 5.67 -15.52
N LEU A 159 5.48 6.62 -16.41
CA LEU A 159 4.47 7.48 -17.05
C LEU A 159 3.41 6.68 -17.80
N ALA A 160 3.80 5.59 -18.47
CA ALA A 160 2.85 4.69 -19.14
C ALA A 160 1.89 4.04 -18.15
N GLY A 161 2.39 3.59 -17.00
CA GLY A 161 1.55 3.03 -15.94
C GLY A 161 0.61 4.07 -15.33
N VAL A 162 1.06 5.30 -15.10
CA VAL A 162 0.18 6.39 -14.63
C VAL A 162 -0.97 6.64 -15.63
N ARG A 163 -0.68 6.65 -16.94
CA ARG A 163 -1.73 6.75 -17.98
C ARG A 163 -2.69 5.56 -17.96
N GLN A 164 -2.19 4.35 -17.66
CA GLN A 164 -3.03 3.15 -17.50
C GLN A 164 -3.97 3.31 -16.29
N LEU A 165 -3.46 3.75 -15.13
CA LEU A 165 -4.27 4.02 -13.94
C LEU A 165 -5.36 5.06 -14.22
N LEU A 166 -5.01 6.17 -14.87
CA LEU A 166 -5.99 7.20 -15.20
C LEU A 166 -7.10 6.67 -16.12
N ARG A 167 -6.73 5.86 -17.13
CA ARG A 167 -7.73 5.23 -18.01
C ARG A 167 -8.63 4.25 -17.26
N ALA A 168 -8.08 3.48 -16.33
CA ALA A 168 -8.86 2.56 -15.50
C ALA A 168 -9.91 3.32 -14.66
N LEU A 169 -9.53 4.39 -13.97
CA LEU A 169 -10.49 5.23 -13.22
C LEU A 169 -11.57 5.87 -14.13
N LYS A 170 -11.19 6.34 -15.31
CA LYS A 170 -12.16 6.90 -16.27
C LYS A 170 -13.16 5.88 -16.80
N ARG A 171 -12.87 4.58 -16.74
CA ARG A 171 -13.81 3.50 -17.02
C ARG A 171 -14.64 3.08 -15.79
N GLY A 172 -14.48 3.77 -14.65
CA GLY A 172 -15.15 3.42 -13.40
C GLY A 172 -14.49 2.27 -12.65
N GLU A 173 -13.26 1.84 -12.98
CA GLU A 173 -12.55 0.73 -12.35
C GLU A 173 -11.91 1.14 -11.00
N THR A 174 -11.36 0.17 -10.29
CA THR A 174 -10.69 0.38 -9.01
C THR A 174 -9.17 0.44 -9.15
N LEU A 175 -8.54 1.31 -8.38
CA LEU A 175 -7.09 1.34 -8.19
C LEU A 175 -6.69 0.93 -6.78
N GLY A 176 -5.61 0.15 -6.68
CA GLY A 176 -4.93 -0.13 -5.41
C GLY A 176 -3.59 0.60 -5.34
N LEU A 177 -3.39 1.44 -4.33
CA LEU A 177 -2.18 2.25 -4.17
C LEU A 177 -1.65 2.14 -2.73
N LEU A 178 -0.31 2.02 -2.62
CA LEU A 178 0.40 2.02 -1.32
C LEU A 178 1.21 3.33 -1.20
N PRO A 179 0.66 4.37 -0.56
CA PRO A 179 1.26 5.71 -0.56
C PRO A 179 2.39 5.92 0.46
N ASP A 180 2.66 4.96 1.31
CA ASP A 180 3.58 5.03 2.44
C ASP A 180 5.06 4.77 2.10
N GLN A 181 5.42 4.62 0.82
CA GLN A 181 6.81 4.52 0.38
C GLN A 181 7.28 5.78 -0.35
N VAL A 182 8.60 6.03 -0.29
CA VAL A 182 9.22 7.21 -0.89
C VAL A 182 9.24 7.10 -2.42
N PRO A 183 8.55 7.99 -3.15
CA PRO A 183 8.59 8.02 -4.61
C PRO A 183 9.94 8.57 -5.12
N PRO A 184 10.22 8.47 -6.43
CA PRO A 184 11.34 9.19 -7.06
C PRO A 184 11.21 10.71 -6.87
N GLN A 185 12.33 11.43 -7.00
CA GLN A 185 12.36 12.89 -7.01
C GLN A 185 11.40 13.45 -8.07
N GLY A 186 10.70 14.52 -7.73
CA GLY A 186 9.69 15.16 -8.58
C GLY A 186 8.32 14.49 -8.61
N GLN A 187 8.14 13.34 -7.92
CA GLN A 187 6.86 12.61 -7.86
C GLN A 187 6.17 12.70 -6.50
N GLY A 188 6.59 13.63 -5.65
CA GLY A 188 6.04 13.82 -4.31
C GLY A 188 6.39 15.17 -3.73
N VAL A 189 5.94 15.38 -2.51
CA VAL A 189 6.22 16.57 -1.68
C VAL A 189 6.63 16.13 -0.29
N TRP A 190 7.33 17.00 0.43
CA TRP A 190 7.66 16.75 1.84
C TRP A 190 6.42 17.00 2.70
N SER A 191 6.08 16.04 3.54
CA SER A 191 4.91 16.14 4.43
C SER A 191 5.14 15.31 5.68
N PRO A 192 4.63 15.73 6.85
CA PRO A 192 4.77 14.98 8.10
C PRO A 192 4.20 13.55 7.99
N PHE A 193 4.93 12.58 8.53
CA PHE A 193 4.50 11.20 8.77
C PHE A 193 5.01 10.77 10.14
N PHE A 194 4.12 10.50 11.08
CA PHE A 194 4.44 10.33 12.50
C PHE A 194 5.34 11.43 13.04
N GLY A 195 5.01 12.68 12.71
CA GLY A 195 5.74 13.87 13.16
C GLY A 195 7.10 14.12 12.51
N GLN A 196 7.57 13.25 11.62
CA GLN A 196 8.84 13.42 10.89
C GLN A 196 8.59 13.76 9.42
N SER A 197 9.44 14.62 8.85
CA SER A 197 9.38 14.98 7.43
C SER A 197 9.63 13.79 6.54
N ALA A 198 8.68 13.46 5.67
CA ALA A 198 8.72 12.30 4.78
C ALA A 198 8.30 12.68 3.37
N TYR A 199 9.11 12.32 2.37
CA TYR A 199 8.75 12.56 0.98
C TYR A 199 7.61 11.64 0.56
N THR A 200 6.44 12.22 0.25
CA THR A 200 5.16 11.53 0.06
C THR A 200 4.65 11.72 -1.36
N MET A 201 4.17 10.64 -1.99
CA MET A 201 3.67 10.70 -3.37
C MET A 201 2.40 11.54 -3.50
N THR A 202 2.29 12.31 -4.58
CA THR A 202 1.11 13.11 -4.92
C THR A 202 0.16 12.40 -5.89
N LEU A 203 0.57 11.25 -6.45
CA LEU A 203 -0.15 10.55 -7.51
C LEU A 203 -1.59 10.21 -7.12
N ALA A 204 -1.82 9.68 -5.92
CA ALA A 204 -3.16 9.26 -5.49
C ALA A 204 -4.14 10.45 -5.48
N ALA A 205 -3.75 11.56 -4.87
CA ALA A 205 -4.58 12.77 -4.82
C ALA A 205 -4.86 13.32 -6.21
N ARG A 206 -3.84 13.42 -7.06
CA ARG A 206 -3.97 13.92 -8.43
C ARG A 206 -4.93 13.08 -9.30
N LEU A 207 -4.87 11.74 -9.17
CA LEU A 207 -5.79 10.85 -9.87
C LEU A 207 -7.24 11.06 -9.41
N VAL A 208 -7.46 11.15 -8.10
CA VAL A 208 -8.78 11.42 -7.52
C VAL A 208 -9.34 12.76 -7.99
N GLN A 209 -8.54 13.81 -7.95
CA GLN A 209 -8.94 15.16 -8.37
C GLN A 209 -9.29 15.24 -9.87
N GLN A 210 -8.57 14.49 -10.70
CA GLN A 210 -8.83 14.47 -12.16
C GLN A 210 -10.07 13.67 -12.55
N THR A 211 -10.51 12.73 -11.72
CA THR A 211 -11.57 11.78 -12.07
C THR A 211 -12.81 11.88 -11.21
N GLY A 212 -12.73 12.48 -10.03
CA GLY A 212 -13.81 12.48 -9.05
C GLY A 212 -14.05 11.10 -8.40
N ALA A 213 -13.09 10.16 -8.53
CA ALA A 213 -13.21 8.82 -7.97
C ALA A 213 -13.38 8.86 -6.45
N ALA A 214 -14.13 7.90 -5.93
CA ALA A 214 -14.24 7.68 -4.48
C ALA A 214 -12.90 7.22 -3.90
N VAL A 215 -12.65 7.52 -2.63
CA VAL A 215 -11.44 7.08 -1.92
C VAL A 215 -11.84 6.35 -0.66
N LEU A 216 -11.32 5.13 -0.50
CA LEU A 216 -11.45 4.34 0.72
C LEU A 216 -10.08 3.86 1.18
N CYS A 217 -9.97 3.60 2.46
CA CYS A 217 -8.82 2.95 3.07
C CYS A 217 -9.07 1.46 3.20
N LEU A 218 -8.04 0.67 2.95
CA LEU A 218 -8.10 -0.79 3.03
C LEU A 218 -6.85 -1.33 3.73
N TRP A 219 -6.99 -2.36 4.56
CA TRP A 219 -5.86 -3.15 5.02
C TRP A 219 -6.30 -4.57 5.38
N CYS A 220 -5.35 -5.50 5.40
CA CYS A 220 -5.66 -6.91 5.62
C CYS A 220 -4.94 -7.42 6.87
N GLU A 221 -5.69 -7.64 7.95
CA GLU A 221 -5.17 -8.20 9.19
C GLU A 221 -4.82 -9.67 9.03
N ARG A 222 -3.62 -10.03 9.41
CA ARG A 222 -3.18 -11.41 9.56
C ARG A 222 -3.64 -11.94 10.90
N LEU A 223 -4.54 -12.93 10.91
CA LEU A 223 -5.03 -13.52 12.14
C LEU A 223 -3.97 -14.42 12.82
N PRO A 224 -3.95 -14.44 14.15
CA PRO A 224 -2.99 -15.26 14.88
C PRO A 224 -3.17 -16.76 14.59
N ARG A 225 -2.06 -17.51 14.71
CA ARG A 225 -2.02 -18.97 14.53
C ARG A 225 -2.45 -19.47 13.15
N GLY A 226 -2.32 -18.65 12.10
CA GLY A 226 -2.67 -19.05 10.74
C GLY A 226 -4.17 -19.28 10.52
N ARG A 227 -5.03 -18.57 11.23
CA ARG A 227 -6.50 -18.69 11.09
C ARG A 227 -7.06 -17.90 9.90
N GLY A 228 -6.20 -17.40 9.01
CA GLY A 228 -6.60 -16.63 7.84
C GLY A 228 -6.48 -15.12 8.06
N TYR A 229 -7.38 -14.38 7.43
CA TYR A 229 -7.27 -12.94 7.28
C TYR A 229 -8.60 -12.23 7.51
N VAL A 230 -8.53 -10.95 7.88
CA VAL A 230 -9.66 -10.02 7.87
C VAL A 230 -9.28 -8.80 7.03
N VAL A 231 -10.01 -8.57 5.95
CA VAL A 231 -9.88 -7.35 5.15
C VAL A 231 -10.81 -6.29 5.74
N ARG A 232 -10.21 -5.15 6.14
CA ARG A 232 -10.93 -4.05 6.75
C ARG A 232 -10.99 -2.88 5.79
N VAL A 233 -12.17 -2.33 5.62
CA VAL A 233 -12.44 -1.17 4.77
C VAL A 233 -13.00 -0.04 5.62
N SER A 234 -12.51 1.17 5.39
CA SER A 234 -12.99 2.37 6.08
C SER A 234 -12.90 3.60 5.19
N PRO A 235 -13.63 4.66 5.46
CA PRO A 235 -13.33 5.97 4.87
C PRO A 235 -11.92 6.44 5.27
N MET A 236 -11.40 7.44 4.56
CA MET A 236 -10.21 8.16 5.01
C MET A 236 -10.49 8.87 6.35
N ALA A 237 -9.61 8.68 7.33
CA ALA A 237 -9.70 9.41 8.62
C ALA A 237 -9.53 10.93 8.42
N HIS A 238 -8.77 11.32 7.41
CA HIS A 238 -8.57 12.71 6.98
C HIS A 238 -8.86 12.81 5.49
N PRO A 239 -10.04 13.32 5.09
CA PRO A 239 -10.43 13.45 3.68
C PRO A 239 -9.45 14.33 2.90
N LEU A 240 -9.34 14.08 1.58
CA LEU A 240 -8.57 14.96 0.71
C LEU A 240 -9.21 16.36 0.66
N PRO A 241 -8.40 17.42 0.74
CA PRO A 241 -8.91 18.77 0.57
C PRO A 241 -9.53 18.98 -0.82
N PRO A 242 -10.57 19.82 -0.93
CA PRO A 242 -11.17 20.12 -2.23
C PRO A 242 -10.16 20.79 -3.16
N VAL A 243 -10.34 20.58 -4.48
CA VAL A 243 -9.51 21.26 -5.48
C VAL A 243 -9.69 22.77 -5.34
N PRO A 244 -8.62 23.57 -5.23
CA PRO A 244 -8.73 25.01 -5.20
C PRO A 244 -9.48 25.50 -6.46
N SER A 245 -10.49 26.35 -6.27
CA SER A 245 -11.09 27.06 -7.38
C SER A 245 -10.01 27.91 -8.06
N ARG A 246 -9.87 27.77 -9.39
CA ARG A 246 -8.99 28.67 -10.14
C ARG A 246 -9.46 30.11 -9.91
N SER A 247 -8.77 30.83 -9.03
CA SER A 247 -8.95 32.28 -8.97
C SER A 247 -8.51 32.84 -10.34
N SER A 248 -9.38 33.62 -10.96
CA SER A 248 -9.12 34.35 -12.21
C SER A 248 -8.17 35.55 -11.98
N SER A 249 -7.11 35.35 -11.24
CA SER A 249 -6.03 36.33 -11.10
C SER A 249 -5.21 36.27 -12.39
N GLY A 250 -5.25 37.34 -13.15
CA GLY A 250 -4.51 37.55 -14.39
C GLY A 250 -3.00 37.35 -14.21
N PRO A 251 -2.22 37.28 -15.29
CA PRO A 251 -0.80 37.00 -15.25
C PRO A 251 -0.07 38.14 -14.52
N SER A 252 0.27 37.93 -13.24
CA SER A 252 1.23 38.78 -12.53
C SER A 252 2.61 38.41 -12.96
N SER A 253 3.32 39.35 -13.56
CA SER A 253 4.65 39.21 -14.19
C SER A 253 5.83 39.32 -13.23
N GLU A 254 5.68 39.03 -11.94
CA GLU A 254 6.80 38.99 -11.03
C GLU A 254 7.11 37.55 -10.56
N PRO A 255 8.38 37.14 -10.56
CA PRO A 255 8.80 35.85 -10.00
C PRO A 255 8.68 35.92 -8.47
N SER A 256 7.50 35.59 -7.94
CA SER A 256 7.31 35.48 -6.50
C SER A 256 8.04 34.24 -5.98
N SER A 257 8.82 34.40 -4.91
CA SER A 257 9.48 33.34 -4.14
C SER A 257 8.47 32.49 -3.33
N GLU A 258 7.16 32.73 -3.46
CA GLU A 258 6.13 31.97 -2.80
C GLU A 258 5.86 30.65 -3.54
N PRO A 259 5.67 29.54 -2.79
CA PRO A 259 5.29 28.26 -3.39
C PRO A 259 3.98 28.40 -4.17
N SER A 260 3.92 27.82 -5.36
CA SER A 260 2.71 27.87 -6.20
C SER A 260 1.50 27.30 -5.40
N SER A 261 0.30 27.84 -5.64
CA SER A 261 -0.94 27.36 -5.01
C SER A 261 -1.13 25.84 -5.19
N GLN A 262 -0.65 25.29 -6.29
CA GLN A 262 -0.65 23.84 -6.54
C GLN A 262 0.31 23.09 -5.60
N HIS A 263 1.46 23.63 -5.29
CA HIS A 263 2.42 23.01 -4.36
C HIS A 263 1.85 22.92 -2.94
N VAL A 264 1.29 24.02 -2.45
CA VAL A 264 0.61 24.08 -1.15
C VAL A 264 -0.55 23.07 -1.09
N HIS A 265 -1.31 22.97 -2.15
CA HIS A 265 -2.40 22.00 -2.24
C HIS A 265 -1.90 20.52 -2.26
N ASP A 266 -0.83 20.24 -3.01
CA ASP A 266 -0.21 18.91 -3.01
C ASP A 266 0.31 18.53 -1.62
N GLU A 267 0.88 19.47 -0.85
CA GLU A 267 1.31 19.24 0.54
C GLU A 267 0.13 18.95 1.46
N ALA A 268 -0.96 19.69 1.34
CA ALA A 268 -2.18 19.45 2.11
C ALA A 268 -2.79 18.06 1.81
N CYS A 269 -2.81 17.66 0.54
CA CYS A 269 -3.24 16.32 0.13
C CYS A 269 -2.34 15.22 0.68
N ALA A 270 -1.01 15.42 0.60
CA ALA A 270 -0.04 14.47 1.13
C ALA A 270 -0.16 14.31 2.65
N LEU A 271 -0.43 15.40 3.37
CA LEU A 271 -0.68 15.39 4.80
C LEU A 271 -1.95 14.59 5.14
N ALA A 272 -3.05 14.81 4.41
CA ALA A 272 -4.30 14.08 4.61
C ALA A 272 -4.11 12.57 4.38
N ILE A 273 -3.38 12.18 3.32
CA ILE A 273 -3.02 10.78 3.05
C ILE A 273 -2.16 10.22 4.17
N ASN A 274 -1.08 10.90 4.56
CA ASN A 274 -0.18 10.44 5.62
C ASN A 274 -0.94 10.22 6.93
N ARG A 275 -1.77 11.17 7.36
CA ARG A 275 -2.57 11.05 8.57
C ARG A 275 -3.58 9.91 8.51
N SER A 276 -4.19 9.67 7.35
CA SER A 276 -5.08 8.52 7.16
C SER A 276 -4.31 7.20 7.23
N MET A 277 -3.09 7.13 6.68
CA MET A 277 -2.24 5.96 6.81
C MET A 277 -1.77 5.74 8.26
N GLU A 278 -1.41 6.80 8.98
CA GLU A 278 -1.07 6.74 10.41
C GLU A 278 -2.22 6.15 11.23
N ALA A 279 -3.44 6.62 10.99
CA ALA A 279 -4.64 6.12 11.68
C ALA A 279 -4.88 4.62 11.42
N LEU A 280 -4.66 4.13 10.19
CA LEU A 280 -4.73 2.70 9.88
C LEU A 280 -3.62 1.90 10.58
N ILE A 281 -2.38 2.39 10.50
CA ILE A 281 -1.22 1.71 11.09
C ILE A 281 -1.39 1.54 12.59
N LEU A 282 -1.95 2.53 13.28
CA LEU A 282 -2.18 2.50 14.72
C LEU A 282 -3.29 1.51 15.14
N GLN A 283 -4.14 1.04 14.23
CA GLN A 283 -5.08 -0.06 14.53
C GLN A 283 -4.38 -1.40 14.77
N CYS A 284 -3.23 -1.65 14.09
CA CYS A 284 -2.45 -2.87 14.27
C CYS A 284 -0.94 -2.62 14.06
N PRO A 285 -0.31 -1.81 14.91
CA PRO A 285 1.07 -1.35 14.70
C PRO A 285 2.08 -2.50 14.69
N SER A 286 1.74 -3.63 15.30
CA SER A 286 2.57 -4.84 15.25
C SER A 286 2.68 -5.47 13.86
N GLN A 287 1.80 -5.16 12.91
CA GLN A 287 1.81 -5.72 11.56
C GLN A 287 2.32 -4.75 10.49
N TYR A 288 2.74 -3.54 10.85
CA TYR A 288 3.31 -2.58 9.90
C TYR A 288 4.80 -2.84 9.64
N LEU A 289 5.26 -2.56 8.41
CA LEU A 289 6.66 -2.75 8.01
C LEU A 289 7.58 -1.60 8.46
N TRP A 290 7.78 -1.47 9.78
CA TRP A 290 8.63 -0.43 10.39
C TRP A 290 10.07 -0.42 9.89
N GLY A 291 10.58 -1.52 9.36
CA GLY A 291 11.95 -1.63 8.84
C GLY A 291 12.21 -0.91 7.51
N TYR A 292 11.17 -0.39 6.84
CA TYR A 292 11.34 0.41 5.64
C TYR A 292 11.98 1.78 5.95
N HIS A 293 12.85 2.26 5.05
CA HIS A 293 13.53 3.56 5.22
C HIS A 293 12.62 4.70 4.73
N ARG A 294 11.58 5.02 5.50
CA ARG A 294 10.52 5.97 5.13
C ARG A 294 11.03 7.42 5.01
N TYR A 295 11.99 7.79 5.82
CA TYR A 295 12.51 9.16 5.94
C TYR A 295 13.82 9.38 5.15
N LYS A 296 14.07 8.56 4.13
CA LYS A 296 15.23 8.73 3.25
C LYS A 296 14.98 9.84 2.22
N THR A 297 16.04 10.46 1.75
CA THR A 297 16.03 11.32 0.58
C THR A 297 15.55 10.54 -0.66
N PRO A 298 14.67 11.10 -1.50
CA PRO A 298 14.24 10.46 -2.73
C PRO A 298 15.43 10.25 -3.69
N ARG A 299 15.35 9.20 -4.51
CA ARG A 299 16.38 8.94 -5.52
C ARG A 299 16.29 9.98 -6.62
N GLY A 300 17.44 10.51 -7.05
CA GLY A 300 17.56 11.57 -8.04
C GLY A 300 17.54 12.98 -7.46
N ALA A 301 17.53 13.12 -6.13
CA ALA A 301 17.82 14.39 -5.48
C ALA A 301 19.33 14.70 -5.65
N PRO A 302 19.71 15.99 -5.85
CA PRO A 302 21.10 16.42 -5.94
C PRO A 302 21.91 16.10 -4.69
#